data_12e27a61bb3d3340c4bd569c3f442492
#
_entry.id   12e27a61bb3d3340c4bd569c3f442492
#
_cell.length_a   1.000
_cell.length_b   1.000
_cell.length_c   1.000
_cell.angle_alpha   90.00
_cell.angle_beta   90.00
_cell.angle_gamma   90.00
#
_symmetry.space_group_name_H-M   'P 1'
#
loop_
_entity.id
_entity.type
_entity.pdbx_description
1 polymer ?
#
loop_
_entity_poly.entity_id
_entity_poly.type
_entity_poly.pdbx_seq_one_letter_code
_entity_poly.pdbx_strand_id
1 'polypeptide(L)'
;MGSSSYGDGEGYSVYGQRFDVDGEQAGDAFQINTETYNNQQDPSIASLQDGGFVVTWESRYQDDLDANGNGNSNYGIYGQRYDANGTPSGSEFRVNTYTSGEQTHPAVASMDDGGFVIAWQDSSGHDGGSSYDIRCQRYGSNGETRGDEFMVNSYVSNDHHDPDITGLDGGKFIVTWGDETTHANRPGTDTSGWGVFGQVFT
;
A
#
# COMPACT_ATOMS: atom_id res chain seq x y z
N MET A 1 -20.95 -2.02 -32.03
CA MET A 1 -19.62 -1.81 -31.42
C MET A 1 -19.87 -1.11 -30.10
N GLY A 2 -20.04 -1.87 -29.04
CA GLY A 2 -20.21 -1.35 -27.70
C GLY A 2 -18.83 -1.11 -27.10
N SER A 3 -18.48 0.13 -26.77
CA SER A 3 -17.37 0.41 -25.87
C SER A 3 -17.82 -0.09 -24.50
N SER A 4 -17.29 -1.22 -24.06
CA SER A 4 -17.33 -1.58 -22.65
C SER A 4 -16.35 -0.63 -21.94
N SER A 5 -16.86 0.48 -21.40
CA SER A 5 -16.12 1.22 -20.39
C SER A 5 -16.11 0.35 -19.15
N TYR A 6 -15.00 -0.35 -18.91
CA TYR A 6 -14.69 -0.86 -17.58
C TYR A 6 -14.39 0.36 -16.70
N GLY A 7 -15.34 0.81 -15.96
CA GLY A 7 -15.24 1.92 -15.02
C GLY A 7 -16.58 2.09 -14.35
N ASP A 8 -16.56 2.39 -13.09
CA ASP A 8 -17.73 2.68 -12.26
C ASP A 8 -18.34 4.06 -12.56
N GLY A 9 -17.75 4.81 -13.51
CA GLY A 9 -18.26 6.04 -14.08
C GLY A 9 -17.49 7.31 -13.74
N GLU A 10 -16.59 7.30 -12.75
CA GLU A 10 -15.86 8.49 -12.32
C GLU A 10 -14.39 8.17 -11.95
N GLY A 11 -13.48 8.15 -12.93
CA GLY A 11 -12.05 8.01 -12.69
C GLY A 11 -11.49 6.62 -12.95
N TYR A 12 -10.42 6.27 -12.24
CA TYR A 12 -9.78 4.95 -12.29
C TYR A 12 -10.33 4.04 -11.21
N SER A 13 -10.44 2.74 -11.49
CA SER A 13 -10.85 1.70 -10.54
C SER A 13 -9.89 0.53 -10.60
N VAL A 14 -9.75 -0.18 -9.50
CA VAL A 14 -8.91 -1.36 -9.37
C VAL A 14 -9.71 -2.61 -9.69
N TYR A 15 -9.22 -3.43 -10.62
CA TYR A 15 -9.82 -4.71 -11.03
C TYR A 15 -8.85 -5.86 -10.82
N GLY A 16 -9.39 -7.03 -10.50
CA GLY A 16 -8.67 -8.29 -10.40
C GLY A 16 -9.13 -9.29 -11.43
N GLN A 17 -8.20 -10.13 -11.94
CA GLN A 17 -8.48 -11.29 -12.77
C GLN A 17 -7.71 -12.48 -12.21
N ARG A 18 -8.40 -13.59 -11.97
CA ARG A 18 -7.77 -14.84 -11.56
C ARG A 18 -7.46 -15.72 -12.77
N PHE A 19 -6.38 -16.45 -12.65
CA PHE A 19 -5.96 -17.46 -13.62
C PHE A 19 -5.74 -18.78 -12.91
N ASP A 20 -5.98 -19.89 -13.60
CA ASP A 20 -5.67 -21.22 -13.09
C ASP A 20 -4.20 -21.61 -13.35
N VAL A 21 -3.84 -22.85 -13.00
CA VAL A 21 -2.46 -23.37 -13.15
C VAL A 21 -2.00 -23.49 -14.61
N ASP A 22 -2.92 -23.56 -15.56
CA ASP A 22 -2.66 -23.64 -16.99
C ASP A 22 -2.61 -22.25 -17.64
N GLY A 23 -2.87 -21.18 -16.85
CA GLY A 23 -2.88 -19.79 -17.31
C GLY A 23 -4.20 -19.39 -17.99
N GLU A 24 -5.25 -20.20 -17.85
CA GLU A 24 -6.58 -19.87 -18.36
C GLU A 24 -7.35 -19.00 -17.34
N GLN A 25 -8.25 -18.16 -17.83
CA GLN A 25 -9.06 -17.30 -16.94
C GLN A 25 -9.97 -18.13 -16.03
N ALA A 26 -9.83 -17.93 -14.72
CA ALA A 26 -10.64 -18.58 -13.69
C ALA A 26 -11.76 -17.65 -13.23
N GLY A 27 -12.83 -17.56 -14.00
CA GLY A 27 -13.95 -16.65 -13.80
C GLY A 27 -13.75 -15.29 -14.48
N ASP A 28 -14.72 -14.39 -14.30
CA ASP A 28 -14.67 -13.04 -14.86
C ASP A 28 -13.77 -12.12 -14.04
N ALA A 29 -13.31 -11.02 -14.65
CA ALA A 29 -12.69 -9.91 -13.92
C ALA A 29 -13.70 -9.29 -12.96
N PHE A 30 -13.23 -8.88 -11.78
CA PHE A 30 -14.06 -8.30 -10.73
C PHE A 30 -13.44 -7.02 -10.17
N GLN A 31 -14.28 -6.10 -9.73
CA GLN A 31 -13.84 -4.86 -9.10
C GLN A 31 -13.35 -5.14 -7.68
N ILE A 32 -12.22 -4.56 -7.32
CA ILE A 32 -11.57 -4.70 -6.02
C ILE A 32 -12.11 -3.66 -5.03
N ASN A 33 -12.04 -2.37 -5.41
CA ASN A 33 -12.48 -1.24 -4.58
C ASN A 33 -14.02 -1.21 -4.46
N THR A 34 -14.51 -0.86 -3.26
CA THR A 34 -15.95 -0.66 -3.01
C THR A 34 -16.35 0.81 -3.11
N GLU A 35 -15.44 1.74 -2.78
CA GLU A 35 -15.61 3.16 -3.07
C GLU A 35 -15.35 3.41 -4.55
N THR A 36 -16.27 4.12 -5.21
CA THR A 36 -16.25 4.34 -6.66
C THR A 36 -16.12 5.80 -7.06
N TYR A 37 -16.09 6.70 -6.09
CA TYR A 37 -15.91 8.12 -6.35
C TYR A 37 -14.44 8.45 -6.60
N ASN A 38 -14.15 9.11 -7.72
CA ASN A 38 -12.81 9.54 -8.12
C ASN A 38 -11.83 8.37 -8.44
N ASN A 39 -10.53 8.53 -8.19
CA ASN A 39 -9.50 7.60 -8.61
C ASN A 39 -9.13 6.60 -7.52
N GLN A 40 -9.14 5.32 -7.89
CA GLN A 40 -8.50 4.23 -7.18
C GLN A 40 -7.44 3.64 -8.13
N GLN A 41 -6.16 3.68 -7.73
CA GLN A 41 -5.03 3.39 -8.61
C GLN A 41 -3.85 2.73 -7.87
N ASP A 42 -2.80 2.40 -8.61
CA ASP A 42 -1.54 1.86 -8.11
C ASP A 42 -1.72 0.66 -7.16
N PRO A 43 -2.37 -0.42 -7.63
CA PRO A 43 -2.60 -1.60 -6.79
C PRO A 43 -1.33 -2.40 -6.56
N SER A 44 -1.20 -2.94 -5.34
CA SER A 44 -0.22 -3.96 -4.96
C SER A 44 -0.95 -5.18 -4.41
N ILE A 45 -0.41 -6.38 -4.63
CA ILE A 45 -1.05 -7.65 -4.26
C ILE A 45 -0.05 -8.63 -3.64
N ALA A 46 -0.47 -9.32 -2.58
CA ALA A 46 0.28 -10.43 -2.00
C ALA A 46 -0.63 -11.64 -1.74
N SER A 47 -0.12 -12.83 -2.00
CA SER A 47 -0.76 -14.08 -1.59
C SER A 47 -0.65 -14.26 -0.09
N LEU A 48 -1.67 -14.86 0.55
CA LEU A 48 -1.68 -15.17 1.97
C LEU A 48 -1.52 -16.69 2.20
N GLN A 49 -1.07 -17.07 3.39
CA GLN A 49 -0.81 -18.48 3.72
C GLN A 49 -2.08 -19.34 3.77
N ASP A 50 -3.25 -18.74 3.97
CA ASP A 50 -4.55 -19.41 3.95
C ASP A 50 -5.04 -19.72 2.52
N GLY A 51 -4.22 -19.40 1.50
CA GLY A 51 -4.52 -19.55 0.09
C GLY A 51 -5.29 -18.36 -0.51
N GLY A 52 -5.66 -17.39 0.30
CA GLY A 52 -6.24 -16.12 -0.11
C GLY A 52 -5.20 -15.12 -0.59
N PHE A 53 -5.62 -13.88 -0.73
CA PHE A 53 -4.74 -12.76 -1.08
C PHE A 53 -5.24 -11.46 -0.47
N VAL A 54 -4.37 -10.46 -0.43
CA VAL A 54 -4.70 -9.08 -0.05
C VAL A 54 -4.29 -8.16 -1.19
N VAL A 55 -5.14 -7.19 -1.50
CA VAL A 55 -4.84 -6.11 -2.46
C VAL A 55 -4.86 -4.80 -1.70
N THR A 56 -3.91 -3.92 -2.00
CA THR A 56 -3.85 -2.55 -1.51
C THR A 56 -3.80 -1.58 -2.68
N TRP A 57 -4.27 -0.36 -2.50
CA TRP A 57 -4.31 0.67 -3.56
C TRP A 57 -4.36 2.07 -2.96
N GLU A 58 -4.13 3.06 -3.80
CA GLU A 58 -4.40 4.46 -3.49
C GLU A 58 -5.87 4.78 -3.78
N SER A 59 -6.54 5.45 -2.85
CA SER A 59 -7.89 5.97 -3.06
C SER A 59 -7.94 7.46 -2.80
N ARG A 60 -8.45 8.20 -3.77
CA ARG A 60 -8.56 9.66 -3.68
C ARG A 60 -9.89 10.08 -3.10
N TYR A 61 -9.90 11.06 -2.20
CA TYR A 61 -11.08 11.62 -1.51
C TYR A 61 -11.81 10.68 -0.54
N GLN A 62 -11.30 9.51 -0.27
CA GLN A 62 -11.94 8.57 0.66
C GLN A 62 -11.56 8.84 2.12
N ASP A 63 -10.40 9.48 2.36
CA ASP A 63 -9.96 9.91 3.67
C ASP A 63 -10.70 11.19 4.10
N ASP A 64 -11.10 11.26 5.38
CA ASP A 64 -11.64 12.44 6.04
C ASP A 64 -12.75 13.18 5.27
N LEU A 65 -13.80 12.44 4.91
CA LEU A 65 -15.04 13.08 4.46
C LEU A 65 -15.55 14.00 5.58
N ASP A 66 -15.62 15.31 5.29
CA ASP A 66 -16.30 16.24 6.20
C ASP A 66 -17.80 15.90 6.30
N ALA A 67 -18.52 16.56 7.21
CA ALA A 67 -19.95 16.35 7.39
C ALA A 67 -20.81 16.64 6.13
N ASN A 68 -20.23 17.20 5.09
CA ASN A 68 -20.87 17.50 3.80
C ASN A 68 -20.44 16.52 2.70
N GLY A 69 -19.60 15.52 3.02
CA GLY A 69 -19.06 14.56 2.06
C GLY A 69 -17.90 15.12 1.20
N ASN A 70 -17.31 16.24 1.59
CA ASN A 70 -16.11 16.74 0.92
C ASN A 70 -14.90 16.14 1.62
N GLY A 71 -14.21 15.22 0.96
CA GLY A 71 -12.95 14.67 1.42
C GLY A 71 -11.79 15.65 1.20
N ASN A 72 -10.71 15.41 1.91
CA ASN A 72 -9.41 15.95 1.55
C ASN A 72 -9.09 15.49 0.13
N SER A 73 -8.57 16.37 -0.73
CA SER A 73 -8.24 16.05 -2.13
C SER A 73 -7.07 15.06 -2.27
N ASN A 74 -6.58 14.55 -1.17
CA ASN A 74 -5.41 13.71 -1.05
C ASN A 74 -5.74 12.23 -1.25
N TYR A 75 -4.72 11.45 -1.52
CA TYR A 75 -4.79 9.99 -1.56
C TYR A 75 -4.57 9.40 -0.17
N GLY A 76 -5.33 8.36 0.16
CA GLY A 76 -5.08 7.46 1.28
C GLY A 76 -4.85 6.04 0.79
N ILE A 77 -4.30 5.17 1.64
CA ILE A 77 -4.05 3.77 1.33
C ILE A 77 -5.18 2.91 1.87
N TYR A 78 -5.76 2.11 0.98
CA TYR A 78 -6.84 1.17 1.28
C TYR A 78 -6.45 -0.26 0.93
N GLY A 79 -7.13 -1.21 1.54
CA GLY A 79 -6.90 -2.62 1.31
C GLY A 79 -8.16 -3.46 1.43
N GLN A 80 -8.16 -4.61 0.74
CA GLN A 80 -9.20 -5.63 0.83
C GLN A 80 -8.58 -7.01 0.80
N ARG A 81 -8.99 -7.86 1.73
CA ARG A 81 -8.63 -9.29 1.74
C ARG A 81 -9.64 -10.12 0.97
N TYR A 82 -9.16 -11.19 0.39
CA TYR A 82 -9.95 -12.15 -0.36
C TYR A 82 -9.58 -13.58 0.04
N ASP A 83 -10.55 -14.48 -0.02
CA ASP A 83 -10.29 -15.92 0.06
C ASP A 83 -9.68 -16.46 -1.26
N ALA A 84 -9.32 -17.74 -1.29
CA ALA A 84 -8.73 -18.40 -2.46
C ALA A 84 -9.67 -18.40 -3.69
N ASN A 85 -10.98 -18.21 -3.49
CA ASN A 85 -11.97 -18.14 -4.57
C ASN A 85 -12.17 -16.72 -5.10
N GLY A 86 -11.54 -15.72 -4.48
CA GLY A 86 -11.73 -14.31 -4.82
C GLY A 86 -12.98 -13.71 -4.17
N THR A 87 -13.50 -14.33 -3.10
CA THR A 87 -14.57 -13.74 -2.31
C THR A 87 -13.99 -12.81 -1.26
N PRO A 88 -14.51 -11.58 -1.07
CA PRO A 88 -14.06 -10.68 -0.04
C PRO A 88 -14.07 -11.32 1.35
N SER A 89 -12.96 -11.23 2.08
CA SER A 89 -12.81 -11.70 3.46
C SER A 89 -12.76 -10.49 4.39
N GLY A 90 -13.90 -10.12 4.93
CA GLY A 90 -14.10 -8.85 5.65
C GLY A 90 -14.45 -7.69 4.73
N SER A 91 -14.46 -6.48 5.29
CA SER A 91 -14.72 -5.25 4.54
C SER A 91 -13.41 -4.62 4.05
N GLU A 92 -13.52 -3.74 3.07
CA GLU A 92 -12.47 -2.78 2.73
C GLU A 92 -12.04 -2.00 3.97
N PHE A 93 -10.76 -1.74 4.12
CA PHE A 93 -10.20 -1.05 5.29
C PHE A 93 -9.16 0.00 4.88
N ARG A 94 -9.11 1.09 5.63
CA ARG A 94 -8.05 2.08 5.52
C ARG A 94 -6.79 1.57 6.20
N VAL A 95 -5.63 1.78 5.58
CA VAL A 95 -4.32 1.35 6.07
C VAL A 95 -3.66 2.44 6.90
N ASN A 96 -3.57 3.67 6.36
CA ASN A 96 -2.93 4.80 7.01
C ASN A 96 -3.77 5.33 8.19
N THR A 97 -3.08 5.69 9.29
CA THR A 97 -3.70 6.33 10.45
C THR A 97 -3.78 7.84 10.26
N TYR A 98 -2.72 8.42 9.70
CA TYR A 98 -2.64 9.86 9.40
C TYR A 98 -3.24 10.14 8.04
N THR A 99 -4.11 11.15 7.96
CA THR A 99 -4.90 11.49 6.78
C THR A 99 -4.55 12.85 6.18
N SER A 100 -3.67 13.62 6.84
CA SER A 100 -3.14 14.86 6.26
C SER A 100 -2.05 14.55 5.24
N GLY A 101 -1.96 15.33 4.17
CA GLY A 101 -1.02 15.07 3.08
C GLY A 101 -1.46 13.90 2.20
N GLU A 102 -0.55 13.41 1.39
CA GLU A 102 -0.80 12.29 0.48
C GLU A 102 -0.13 11.02 1.00
N GLN A 103 -0.86 9.91 0.97
CA GLN A 103 -0.35 8.57 1.18
C GLN A 103 -0.46 7.83 -0.15
N THR A 104 0.69 7.39 -0.68
CA THR A 104 0.79 6.90 -2.05
C THR A 104 1.76 5.71 -2.16
N HIS A 105 1.78 5.05 -3.33
CA HIS A 105 2.71 3.96 -3.67
C HIS A 105 2.71 2.81 -2.65
N PRO A 106 1.57 2.16 -2.40
CA PRO A 106 1.51 1.05 -1.48
C PRO A 106 2.23 -0.18 -2.02
N ALA A 107 2.98 -0.85 -1.15
CA ALA A 107 3.55 -2.17 -1.38
C ALA A 107 3.09 -3.12 -0.28
N VAL A 108 2.74 -4.36 -0.61
CA VAL A 108 2.27 -5.34 0.37
C VAL A 108 3.03 -6.66 0.25
N ALA A 109 3.38 -7.26 1.39
CA ALA A 109 3.98 -8.59 1.44
C ALA A 109 3.34 -9.46 2.53
N SER A 110 3.25 -10.76 2.24
CA SER A 110 2.87 -11.76 3.23
C SER A 110 4.03 -12.07 4.17
N MET A 111 3.68 -12.47 5.39
CA MET A 111 4.60 -12.89 6.43
C MET A 111 4.50 -14.40 6.66
N ASP A 112 5.57 -15.04 7.10
CA ASP A 112 5.61 -16.49 7.38
C ASP A 112 4.77 -16.92 8.59
N ASP A 113 4.29 -15.97 9.40
CA ASP A 113 3.35 -16.20 10.50
C ASP A 113 1.86 -16.12 10.07
N GLY A 114 1.62 -16.02 8.76
CA GLY A 114 0.29 -15.91 8.14
C GLY A 114 -0.27 -14.50 8.10
N GLY A 115 0.39 -13.52 8.69
CA GLY A 115 0.07 -12.10 8.59
C GLY A 115 0.58 -11.47 7.29
N PHE A 116 0.46 -10.17 7.21
CA PHE A 116 1.00 -9.36 6.11
C PHE A 116 1.44 -7.99 6.62
N VAL A 117 2.22 -7.30 5.81
CA VAL A 117 2.71 -5.96 6.10
C VAL A 117 2.55 -5.09 4.86
N ILE A 118 2.16 -3.83 5.07
CA ILE A 118 1.97 -2.84 4.01
C ILE A 118 2.93 -1.69 4.27
N ALA A 119 3.64 -1.25 3.23
CA ALA A 119 4.48 -0.07 3.23
C ALA A 119 3.92 0.96 2.24
N TRP A 120 4.12 2.26 2.49
CA TRP A 120 3.68 3.34 1.60
C TRP A 120 4.52 4.60 1.78
N GLN A 121 4.43 5.52 0.82
CA GLN A 121 4.93 6.89 0.95
C GLN A 121 3.91 7.75 1.70
N ASP A 122 4.37 8.59 2.60
CA ASP A 122 3.56 9.48 3.41
C ASP A 122 4.10 10.90 3.41
N SER A 123 3.31 11.87 3.01
CA SER A 123 3.65 13.31 3.07
C SER A 123 2.94 14.05 4.20
N SER A 124 2.45 13.34 5.22
CA SER A 124 1.71 13.95 6.34
C SER A 124 2.54 14.93 7.16
N GLY A 125 3.88 14.78 7.16
CA GLY A 125 4.79 15.56 8.00
C GLY A 125 4.61 15.29 9.50
N HIS A 126 3.93 14.21 9.88
CA HIS A 126 3.58 13.88 11.27
C HIS A 126 4.81 13.78 12.18
N ASP A 127 5.91 13.21 11.68
CA ASP A 127 7.15 13.03 12.45
C ASP A 127 8.14 14.19 12.30
N GLY A 128 7.67 15.35 11.80
CA GLY A 128 8.43 16.61 11.73
C GLY A 128 9.25 16.76 10.44
N GLY A 129 9.12 15.87 9.50
CA GLY A 129 9.62 16.02 8.13
C GLY A 129 8.74 16.96 7.30
N SER A 130 9.30 17.55 6.26
CA SER A 130 8.55 18.33 5.25
C SER A 130 8.48 17.61 3.91
N SER A 131 8.92 16.37 3.87
CA SER A 131 9.18 15.53 2.70
C SER A 131 8.38 14.24 2.81
N TYR A 132 8.45 13.41 1.78
CA TYR A 132 7.86 12.07 1.83
C TYR A 132 8.70 11.16 2.73
N ASP A 133 8.03 10.45 3.64
CA ASP A 133 8.59 9.40 4.48
C ASP A 133 8.02 8.03 4.07
N ILE A 134 8.70 6.94 4.42
CA ILE A 134 8.18 5.59 4.24
C ILE A 134 7.59 5.10 5.56
N ARG A 135 6.34 4.67 5.50
CA ARG A 135 5.62 4.11 6.64
C ARG A 135 5.20 2.68 6.41
N CYS A 136 4.98 1.98 7.50
CA CYS A 136 4.49 0.60 7.50
C CYS A 136 3.40 0.37 8.55
N GLN A 137 2.49 -0.56 8.22
CA GLN A 137 1.55 -1.17 9.16
C GLN A 137 1.58 -2.69 9.02
N ARG A 138 1.70 -3.38 10.15
CA ARG A 138 1.64 -4.85 10.22
C ARG A 138 0.22 -5.32 10.53
N TYR A 139 -0.13 -6.48 10.00
CA TYR A 139 -1.42 -7.15 10.20
C TYR A 139 -1.22 -8.62 10.58
N GLY A 140 -2.12 -9.13 11.41
CA GLY A 140 -2.20 -10.55 11.68
C GLY A 140 -2.91 -11.33 10.57
N SER A 141 -2.88 -12.66 10.65
CA SER A 141 -3.59 -13.55 9.70
C SER A 141 -5.11 -13.33 9.68
N ASN A 142 -5.68 -12.77 10.76
CA ASN A 142 -7.09 -12.40 10.83
C ASN A 142 -7.41 -11.04 10.20
N GLY A 143 -6.39 -10.27 9.75
CA GLY A 143 -6.54 -8.92 9.19
C GLY A 143 -6.59 -7.79 10.21
N GLU A 144 -6.45 -8.09 11.51
CA GLU A 144 -6.33 -7.07 12.54
C GLU A 144 -4.94 -6.46 12.57
N THR A 145 -4.83 -5.18 12.90
CA THR A 145 -3.54 -4.50 13.04
C THR A 145 -2.68 -5.13 14.14
N ARG A 146 -1.38 -5.22 13.91
CA ARG A 146 -0.35 -5.63 14.89
C ARG A 146 0.56 -4.46 15.24
N GLY A 147 0.32 -3.87 16.40
CA GLY A 147 1.00 -2.66 16.83
C GLY A 147 0.54 -1.44 16.04
N ASP A 148 1.21 -0.32 16.29
CA ASP A 148 0.91 0.95 15.66
C ASP A 148 1.62 1.06 14.29
N GLU A 149 1.12 1.96 13.45
CA GLU A 149 1.81 2.46 12.27
C GLU A 149 3.16 3.06 12.66
N PHE A 150 4.20 2.81 11.88
CA PHE A 150 5.56 3.28 12.19
C PHE A 150 6.32 3.75 10.95
N MET A 151 7.25 4.66 11.16
CA MET A 151 8.17 5.15 10.13
C MET A 151 9.31 4.15 9.91
N VAL A 152 9.66 3.92 8.65
CA VAL A 152 10.71 3.00 8.20
C VAL A 152 12.06 3.69 8.12
N ASN A 153 12.11 4.86 7.47
CA ASN A 153 13.34 5.63 7.30
C ASN A 153 13.74 6.31 8.62
N SER A 154 15.05 6.39 8.85
CA SER A 154 15.61 7.00 10.07
C SER A 154 15.92 8.50 9.91
N TYR A 155 15.85 9.02 8.69
CA TYR A 155 16.11 10.42 8.36
C TYR A 155 14.87 11.02 7.70
N VAL A 156 14.45 12.18 8.17
CA VAL A 156 13.17 12.83 7.78
C VAL A 156 13.38 14.10 6.92
N SER A 157 14.60 14.35 6.45
CA SER A 157 14.93 15.63 5.81
C SER A 157 14.98 15.61 4.29
N ASN A 158 14.73 14.46 3.67
CA ASN A 158 14.68 14.28 2.21
C ASN A 158 13.48 13.46 1.81
N ASP A 159 13.20 13.47 0.51
CA ASP A 159 12.15 12.64 -0.06
C ASP A 159 12.57 11.17 -0.14
N HIS A 160 11.72 10.31 0.37
CA HIS A 160 11.83 8.86 0.32
C HIS A 160 10.69 8.33 -0.55
N HIS A 161 11.02 7.53 -1.58
CA HIS A 161 10.06 7.16 -2.63
C HIS A 161 10.05 5.68 -2.93
N ASP A 162 8.95 5.23 -3.55
CA ASP A 162 8.81 3.93 -4.18
C ASP A 162 9.21 2.78 -3.25
N PRO A 163 8.53 2.61 -2.11
CA PRO A 163 8.81 1.50 -1.22
C PRO A 163 8.48 0.18 -1.90
N ASP A 164 9.35 -0.81 -1.69
CA ASP A 164 9.06 -2.21 -1.97
C ASP A 164 9.30 -3.03 -0.71
N ILE A 165 8.59 -4.15 -0.57
CA ILE A 165 8.60 -4.92 0.67
C ILE A 165 8.57 -6.42 0.37
N THR A 166 9.29 -7.21 1.17
CA THR A 166 9.17 -8.67 1.13
C THR A 166 9.27 -9.26 2.53
N GLY A 167 8.48 -10.31 2.78
CA GLY A 167 8.58 -11.13 3.99
C GLY A 167 9.83 -11.98 3.96
N LEU A 168 10.40 -12.21 5.13
CA LEU A 168 11.56 -13.06 5.39
C LEU A 168 11.20 -14.12 6.43
N ASP A 169 12.01 -15.16 6.53
CA ASP A 169 11.82 -16.21 7.53
C ASP A 169 11.87 -15.67 8.97
N GLY A 170 11.09 -16.29 9.85
CA GLY A 170 11.06 -15.98 11.30
C GLY A 170 10.29 -14.70 11.63
N GLY A 171 9.26 -14.34 10.86
CA GLY A 171 8.40 -13.18 11.08
C GLY A 171 9.07 -11.84 10.80
N LYS A 172 10.18 -11.86 10.07
CA LYS A 172 10.92 -10.69 9.63
C LYS A 172 10.42 -10.20 8.29
N PHE A 173 10.77 -8.97 7.95
CA PHE A 173 10.58 -8.41 6.62
C PHE A 173 11.64 -7.37 6.32
N ILE A 174 11.83 -7.06 5.05
CA ILE A 174 12.69 -5.97 4.58
C ILE A 174 11.85 -4.99 3.75
N VAL A 175 12.07 -3.71 4.00
CA VAL A 175 11.55 -2.63 3.16
C VAL A 175 12.74 -2.00 2.45
N THR A 176 12.59 -1.73 1.17
CA THR A 176 13.56 -0.96 0.36
C THR A 176 12.89 0.28 -0.19
N TRP A 177 13.64 1.35 -0.42
CA TRP A 177 13.12 2.62 -0.95
C TRP A 177 14.21 3.42 -1.67
N GLY A 178 13.78 4.35 -2.52
CA GLY A 178 14.64 5.39 -3.07
C GLY A 178 14.79 6.55 -2.08
N ASP A 179 15.98 7.12 -1.98
CA ASP A 179 16.28 8.26 -1.09
C ASP A 179 17.12 9.28 -1.88
N GLU A 180 16.73 10.55 -1.85
CA GLU A 180 17.51 11.62 -2.40
C GLU A 180 18.74 11.90 -1.52
N THR A 181 19.91 11.40 -1.94
CA THR A 181 21.15 11.44 -1.15
C THR A 181 21.87 12.77 -1.27
N THR A 182 21.37 13.82 -0.64
CA THR A 182 22.08 15.11 -0.54
C THR A 182 22.95 15.26 0.71
N HIS A 183 23.06 14.21 1.55
CA HIS A 183 23.74 14.28 2.84
C HIS A 183 25.22 13.88 2.80
N ALA A 184 26.10 14.86 2.87
CA ALA A 184 27.56 14.70 2.94
C ALA A 184 28.07 13.93 4.19
N ASN A 185 27.20 13.58 5.16
CA ASN A 185 27.58 13.03 6.46
C ASN A 185 27.03 11.63 6.77
N ARG A 186 26.44 10.94 5.81
CA ARG A 186 25.92 9.59 6.02
C ARG A 186 27.00 8.56 5.62
N PRO A 187 27.48 7.68 6.51
CA PRO A 187 28.49 6.68 6.17
C PRO A 187 27.99 5.75 5.07
N GLY A 188 28.77 5.63 3.99
CA GLY A 188 28.48 4.72 2.88
C GLY A 188 27.51 5.25 1.83
N THR A 189 27.15 6.55 1.87
CA THR A 189 26.27 7.15 0.89
C THR A 189 27.05 7.73 -0.31
N ASP A 190 26.50 7.51 -1.49
CA ASP A 190 26.80 8.28 -2.67
C ASP A 190 26.35 9.73 -2.44
N THR A 191 27.17 10.71 -2.73
CA THR A 191 26.87 12.14 -2.54
C THR A 191 26.27 12.79 -3.79
N SER A 192 25.86 12.01 -4.78
CA SER A 192 25.55 12.49 -6.14
C SER A 192 24.19 12.05 -6.67
N GLY A 193 23.10 12.16 -5.93
CA GLY A 193 21.77 11.92 -6.46
C GLY A 193 20.93 10.90 -5.67
N TRP A 194 20.19 10.04 -6.34
CA TRP A 194 19.32 9.02 -5.75
C TRP A 194 20.09 7.75 -5.38
N GLY A 195 19.83 7.22 -4.19
CA GLY A 195 20.33 5.92 -3.74
C GLY A 195 19.16 4.99 -3.39
N VAL A 196 19.41 3.67 -3.39
CA VAL A 196 18.46 2.67 -2.89
C VAL A 196 18.90 2.22 -1.51
N PHE A 197 17.99 2.25 -0.56
CA PHE A 197 18.19 1.87 0.83
C PHE A 197 17.27 0.73 1.22
N GLY A 198 17.58 0.06 2.32
CA GLY A 198 16.74 -0.98 2.86
C GLY A 198 16.94 -1.14 4.36
N GLN A 199 15.86 -1.54 5.04
CA GLN A 199 15.82 -1.80 6.49
C GLN A 199 15.14 -3.14 6.74
N VAL A 200 15.80 -4.00 7.52
CA VAL A 200 15.22 -5.25 8.03
C VAL A 200 14.58 -5.01 9.37
N PHE A 201 13.37 -5.54 9.54
CA PHE A 201 12.59 -5.51 10.76
C PHE A 201 12.40 -6.93 11.32
N THR A 202 12.34 -7.03 12.65
CA THR A 202 12.24 -8.31 13.38
C THR A 202 11.01 -8.32 14.28
#